data_3d94d3146aceb63383df13d9fa349dcb
#
_entry.id   3d94d3146aceb63383df13d9fa349dcb
#
_cell.length_a   1.000
_cell.length_b   1.000
_cell.length_c   1.000
_cell.angle_alpha   90.00
_cell.angle_beta   90.00
_cell.angle_gamma   90.00
#
_symmetry.space_group_name_H-M   'P 1'
#
loop_
_entity.id
_entity.type
_entity.pdbx_description
1 polymer ?
#
loop_
_entity_poly.entity_id
_entity_poly.type
_entity_poly.pdbx_seq_one_letter_code
_entity_poly.pdbx_strand_id
1 'polypeptide(L)'
;LTEASMVRSLFLRNRAGHSFIINNSRNSNQGSQPKPTHIYRLFKSISNEFIRLIRDIIWKIGRIDNKRLEQFINEFHPDIIFTQRMGSVKMCRIERLVKTFTDVPMVAYTGDDEYSLKQYNVSPIYWVRRFWVRNELKRNIPMYDLFYSQSETQMREFREEFGSNTKFLVKCGAFDKDRI
;
A
#
# COMPACT_ATOMS: atom_id res chain seq x y z
N LEU A 1 -1.06 4.72 11.25
CA LEU A 1 -0.89 5.83 10.30
C LEU A 1 -2.19 6.09 9.56
N THR A 2 -2.72 7.32 9.63
CA THR A 2 -3.96 7.73 8.96
C THR A 2 -3.71 8.95 8.07
N GLU A 3 -4.58 9.19 7.08
CA GLU A 3 -4.52 10.38 6.23
C GLU A 3 -4.56 11.66 7.07
N ALA A 4 -5.43 11.73 8.07
CA ALA A 4 -5.54 12.87 8.97
C ALA A 4 -4.24 13.16 9.73
N SER A 5 -3.54 12.10 10.20
CA SER A 5 -2.26 12.27 10.89
C SER A 5 -1.17 12.75 9.93
N MET A 6 -1.19 12.32 8.67
CA MET A 6 -0.24 12.76 7.65
C MET A 6 -0.47 14.22 7.27
N VAL A 7 -1.72 14.64 7.07
CA VAL A 7 -2.07 16.06 6.83
C VAL A 7 -1.61 16.94 8.00
N ARG A 8 -1.90 16.54 9.24
CA ARG A 8 -1.42 17.27 10.43
C ARG A 8 0.09 17.39 10.49
N SER A 9 0.82 16.37 10.04
CA SER A 9 2.30 16.40 10.04
C SER A 9 2.89 17.44 9.09
N LEU A 10 2.14 17.86 8.07
CA LEU A 10 2.55 18.92 7.14
C LEU A 10 2.42 20.31 7.76
N PHE A 11 1.32 20.54 8.52
CA PHE A 11 0.99 21.87 9.05
C PHE A 11 1.50 22.11 10.47
N LEU A 12 1.57 21.09 11.33
CA LEU A 12 1.81 21.23 12.76
C LEU A 12 3.21 20.76 13.21
N ARG A 13 4.17 20.56 12.30
CA ARG A 13 5.51 20.03 12.64
C ARG A 13 5.54 18.68 13.39
N ASN A 14 4.39 18.07 13.63
CA ASN A 14 4.26 16.78 14.30
C ASN A 14 4.57 15.63 13.35
N ARG A 15 5.09 14.51 13.89
CA ARG A 15 5.28 13.28 13.12
C ARG A 15 4.02 12.41 13.22
N ALA A 16 3.63 11.77 12.11
CA ALA A 16 2.50 10.87 12.08
C ALA A 16 2.90 9.48 12.57
N GLY A 17 2.25 8.99 13.62
CA GLY A 17 2.41 7.65 14.17
C GLY A 17 1.71 7.55 15.52
N HIS A 18 0.83 6.56 15.68
CA HIS A 18 0.22 6.19 16.95
C HIS A 18 0.23 4.67 17.07
N SER A 19 0.67 4.16 18.19
CA SER A 19 0.47 2.79 18.61
C SER A 19 -0.67 2.74 19.63
N PHE A 20 -1.49 1.70 19.58
CA PHE A 20 -2.48 1.42 20.61
C PHE A 20 -2.56 -0.08 20.82
N ILE A 21 -2.76 -0.47 22.08
CA ILE A 21 -2.93 -1.87 22.45
C ILE A 21 -4.41 -2.21 22.24
N ILE A 22 -4.68 -3.21 21.40
CA ILE A 22 -6.03 -3.75 21.23
C ILE A 22 -6.29 -4.72 22.37
N ASN A 23 -6.96 -4.26 23.42
CA ASN A 23 -7.49 -5.16 24.42
C ASN A 23 -8.70 -5.91 23.83
N ASN A 24 -8.58 -7.20 23.62
CA ASN A 24 -9.64 -8.08 23.14
C ASN A 24 -10.76 -8.31 24.18
N SER A 25 -11.12 -7.31 24.98
CA SER A 25 -12.38 -7.35 25.72
C SER A 25 -13.51 -7.16 24.71
N ARG A 26 -14.30 -8.22 24.52
CA ARG A 26 -15.51 -8.26 23.71
C ARG A 26 -16.57 -7.30 24.23
N ASN A 27 -16.35 -6.03 24.17
CA ASN A 27 -17.38 -5.03 24.28
C ASN A 27 -17.56 -4.40 22.91
N SER A 28 -18.55 -4.89 22.20
CA SER A 28 -19.10 -4.34 20.97
C SER A 28 -19.78 -2.99 21.25
N ASN A 29 -19.01 -2.00 21.67
CA ASN A 29 -19.43 -0.63 21.49
C ASN A 29 -19.10 -0.29 20.04
N GLN A 30 -20.11 -0.43 19.19
CA GLN A 30 -20.15 0.21 17.89
C GLN A 30 -19.83 1.69 18.10
N GLY A 31 -18.56 2.04 17.95
CA GLY A 31 -18.15 3.41 17.84
C GLY A 31 -18.93 4.00 16.68
N SER A 32 -19.81 4.95 16.97
CA SER A 32 -20.59 5.71 16.00
C SER A 32 -19.63 6.23 14.92
N GLN A 33 -19.72 5.66 13.72
CA GLN A 33 -18.98 6.20 12.57
C GLN A 33 -19.38 7.68 12.44
N PRO A 34 -18.41 8.59 12.38
CA PRO A 34 -18.73 10.00 12.21
C PRO A 34 -19.56 10.14 10.94
N LYS A 35 -20.77 10.74 11.09
CA LYS A 35 -21.67 10.98 9.95
C LYS A 35 -20.88 11.71 8.86
N PRO A 36 -20.94 11.25 7.60
CA PRO A 36 -20.19 11.86 6.52
C PRO A 36 -20.61 13.31 6.37
N THR A 37 -19.69 14.22 6.65
CA THR A 37 -19.88 15.66 6.51
C THR A 37 -20.20 15.97 5.03
N HIS A 38 -20.98 17.05 4.76
CA HIS A 38 -21.31 17.51 3.40
C HIS A 38 -20.08 17.63 2.49
N ILE A 39 -18.96 18.01 3.06
CA ILE A 39 -17.62 18.06 2.41
C ILE A 39 -17.21 16.69 1.88
N TYR A 40 -17.42 15.60 2.59
CA TYR A 40 -17.10 14.25 2.15
C TYR A 40 -17.93 13.82 0.93
N ARG A 41 -19.22 14.24 0.85
CA ARG A 41 -20.07 13.95 -0.33
C ARG A 41 -19.64 14.75 -1.56
N LEU A 42 -19.23 16.01 -1.39
CA LEU A 42 -18.67 16.83 -2.46
C LEU A 42 -17.37 16.24 -2.99
N PHE A 43 -16.46 15.81 -2.12
CA PHE A 43 -15.22 15.16 -2.53
C PHE A 43 -15.44 13.81 -3.22
N LYS A 44 -16.50 13.08 -2.89
CA LYS A 44 -16.86 11.83 -3.57
C LYS A 44 -17.37 12.06 -4.99
N SER A 45 -17.87 13.23 -5.30
CA SER A 45 -18.37 13.65 -6.62
C SER A 45 -17.29 14.21 -7.55
N ILE A 46 -16.21 14.78 -7.00
CA ILE A 46 -15.09 15.32 -7.78
C ILE A 46 -14.18 14.16 -8.18
N SER A 47 -13.73 14.16 -9.43
CA SER A 47 -12.87 13.15 -10.05
C SER A 47 -11.98 12.38 -9.06
N ASN A 48 -12.28 11.10 -8.83
CA ASN A 48 -11.56 10.21 -7.89
C ASN A 48 -10.03 10.22 -8.12
N GLU A 49 -9.57 10.48 -9.34
CA GLU A 49 -8.15 10.47 -9.69
C GLU A 49 -7.39 11.68 -9.14
N PHE A 50 -8.01 12.86 -9.14
CA PHE A 50 -7.39 14.05 -8.56
C PHE A 50 -7.23 13.93 -7.04
N ILE A 51 -8.25 13.42 -6.36
CA ILE A 51 -8.18 13.16 -4.91
C ILE A 51 -7.13 12.10 -4.59
N ARG A 52 -7.03 11.05 -5.40
CA ARG A 52 -5.99 10.02 -5.27
C ARG A 52 -4.60 10.61 -5.46
N LEU A 53 -4.42 11.50 -6.43
CA LEU A 53 -3.14 12.19 -6.65
C LEU A 53 -2.76 13.07 -5.45
N ILE A 54 -3.69 13.88 -4.93
CA ILE A 54 -3.46 14.70 -3.72
C ILE A 54 -3.08 13.81 -2.53
N ARG A 55 -3.78 12.71 -2.33
CA ARG A 55 -3.46 11.75 -1.28
C ARG A 55 -2.04 11.19 -1.44
N ASP A 56 -1.67 10.80 -2.65
CA ASP A 56 -0.34 10.27 -2.93
C ASP A 56 0.75 11.32 -2.68
N ILE A 57 0.50 12.60 -3.00
CA ILE A 57 1.39 13.73 -2.66
C ILE A 57 1.53 13.87 -1.15
N ILE A 58 0.42 13.91 -0.40
CA ILE A 58 0.42 14.01 1.06
C ILE A 58 1.25 12.87 1.68
N TRP A 59 1.09 11.65 1.19
CA TRP A 59 1.87 10.51 1.65
C TRP A 59 3.34 10.55 1.24
N LYS A 60 3.67 11.22 0.15
CA LYS A 60 5.06 11.39 -0.28
C LYS A 60 5.83 12.37 0.60
N ILE A 61 5.20 13.51 0.96
CA ILE A 61 5.87 14.61 1.67
C ILE A 61 5.62 14.60 3.19
N GLY A 62 4.55 13.94 3.67
CA GLY A 62 4.21 13.89 5.09
C GLY A 62 5.31 13.23 5.94
N ARG A 63 5.41 13.61 7.20
CA ARG A 63 6.44 13.14 8.13
C ARG A 63 5.94 11.94 8.93
N ILE A 64 6.57 10.79 8.74
CA ILE A 64 6.30 9.57 9.52
C ILE A 64 7.21 9.57 10.76
N ASP A 65 6.69 9.09 11.88
CA ASP A 65 7.49 8.86 13.07
C ASP A 65 8.27 7.54 12.94
N ASN A 66 9.47 7.65 12.37
CA ASN A 66 10.33 6.51 12.10
C ASN A 66 10.72 5.78 13.37
N LYS A 67 10.97 6.51 14.49
CA LYS A 67 11.37 5.90 15.76
C LYS A 67 10.28 5.00 16.33
N ARG A 68 9.02 5.45 16.26
CA ARG A 68 7.88 4.62 16.72
C ARG A 68 7.63 3.43 15.83
N LEU A 69 7.84 3.58 14.51
CA LEU A 69 7.71 2.45 13.59
C LEU A 69 8.80 1.41 13.84
N GLU A 70 10.04 1.85 13.99
CA GLU A 70 11.17 1.00 14.34
C GLU A 70 10.95 0.27 15.68
N GLN A 71 10.55 1.01 16.72
CA GLN A 71 10.22 0.44 18.01
C GLN A 71 9.12 -0.63 17.90
N PHE A 72 8.05 -0.35 17.18
CA PHE A 72 6.97 -1.30 16.95
C PHE A 72 7.46 -2.60 16.27
N ILE A 73 8.31 -2.49 15.24
CA ILE A 73 8.87 -3.64 14.54
C ILE A 73 9.77 -4.46 15.48
N ASN A 74 10.61 -3.78 16.26
CA ASN A 74 11.52 -4.42 17.21
C ASN A 74 10.80 -5.09 18.37
N GLU A 75 9.68 -4.51 18.85
CA GLU A 75 8.86 -5.12 19.90
C GLU A 75 8.04 -6.31 19.38
N PHE A 76 7.59 -6.24 18.13
CA PHE A 76 6.78 -7.29 17.54
C PHE A 76 7.59 -8.52 17.11
N HIS A 77 8.89 -8.34 16.78
CA HIS A 77 9.80 -9.41 16.30
C HIS A 77 9.19 -10.28 15.19
N PRO A 78 8.82 -9.72 14.02
CA PRO A 78 8.23 -10.50 12.96
C PRO A 78 9.23 -11.47 12.33
N ASP A 79 8.81 -12.70 12.03
CA ASP A 79 9.60 -13.67 11.26
C ASP A 79 9.47 -13.46 9.75
N ILE A 80 8.36 -12.88 9.33
CA ILE A 80 8.03 -12.60 7.92
C ILE A 80 7.12 -11.38 7.81
N ILE A 81 7.31 -10.60 6.76
CA ILE A 81 6.45 -9.46 6.46
C ILE A 81 5.64 -9.79 5.22
N PHE A 82 4.31 -9.81 5.38
CA PHE A 82 3.39 -9.97 4.27
C PHE A 82 2.75 -8.64 3.89
N THR A 83 2.81 -8.28 2.62
CA THR A 83 2.18 -7.07 2.09
C THR A 83 1.22 -7.38 0.96
N GLN A 84 -0.03 -6.95 1.13
CA GLN A 84 -1.00 -6.94 0.05
C GLN A 84 -0.91 -5.60 -0.67
N ARG A 85 -0.52 -5.66 -1.91
CA ARG A 85 -0.33 -4.45 -2.71
C ARG A 85 -1.66 -3.91 -3.23
N MET A 86 -1.80 -2.60 -3.08
CA MET A 86 -2.92 -1.81 -3.59
C MET A 86 -2.35 -0.55 -4.24
N GLY A 87 -1.68 -0.66 -5.38
CA GLY A 87 -1.15 0.40 -6.24
C GLY A 87 -1.11 1.82 -5.66
N SER A 88 -0.37 2.05 -4.58
CA SER A 88 -0.33 3.34 -3.93
C SER A 88 1.07 3.75 -3.50
N VAL A 89 1.38 5.02 -3.66
CA VAL A 89 2.64 5.63 -3.17
C VAL A 89 2.79 5.45 -1.66
N LYS A 90 1.67 5.46 -0.92
CA LYS A 90 1.60 5.18 0.51
C LYS A 90 2.22 3.83 0.86
N MET A 91 1.75 2.75 0.23
CA MET A 91 2.23 1.39 0.53
C MET A 91 3.70 1.25 0.16
N CYS A 92 4.08 1.70 -1.03
CA CYS A 92 5.48 1.68 -1.44
C CYS A 92 6.42 2.37 -0.45
N ARG A 93 5.99 3.50 0.11
CA ARG A 93 6.79 4.23 1.10
C ARG A 93 6.89 3.50 2.43
N ILE A 94 5.77 2.95 2.94
CA ILE A 94 5.74 2.22 4.21
C ILE A 94 6.61 0.96 4.10
N GLU A 95 6.48 0.20 3.02
CA GLU A 95 7.27 -1.01 2.77
C GLU A 95 8.78 -0.72 2.78
N ARG A 96 9.22 0.35 2.09
CA ARG A 96 10.63 0.76 2.12
C ARG A 96 11.10 1.14 3.52
N LEU A 97 10.27 1.88 4.26
CA LEU A 97 10.61 2.24 5.65
C LEU A 97 10.71 1.00 6.54
N VAL A 98 9.77 0.07 6.42
CA VAL A 98 9.83 -1.19 7.17
C VAL A 98 11.12 -1.96 6.84
N LYS A 99 11.47 -2.06 5.55
CA LYS A 99 12.69 -2.77 5.13
C LYS A 99 13.98 -2.08 5.60
N THR A 100 13.96 -0.78 5.95
CA THR A 100 15.12 -0.11 6.57
C THR A 100 15.34 -0.47 8.04
N PHE A 101 14.33 -1.03 8.71
CA PHE A 101 14.39 -1.36 10.13
C PHE A 101 14.51 -2.86 10.41
N THR A 102 14.40 -3.70 9.37
CA THR A 102 14.49 -5.14 9.54
C THR A 102 14.90 -5.83 8.24
N ASP A 103 15.72 -6.88 8.37
CA ASP A 103 16.15 -7.74 7.26
C ASP A 103 15.23 -8.96 7.06
N VAL A 104 14.15 -9.02 7.80
CA VAL A 104 13.16 -10.11 7.73
C VAL A 104 12.61 -10.26 6.31
N PRO A 105 12.39 -11.50 5.83
CA PRO A 105 11.85 -11.75 4.50
C PRO A 105 10.53 -11.03 4.26
N MET A 106 10.42 -10.38 3.10
CA MET A 106 9.23 -9.64 2.69
C MET A 106 8.55 -10.31 1.51
N VAL A 107 7.30 -10.68 1.71
CA VAL A 107 6.45 -11.32 0.70
C VAL A 107 5.36 -10.36 0.25
N ALA A 108 5.25 -10.15 -1.05
CA ALA A 108 4.25 -9.27 -1.63
C ALA A 108 3.24 -10.04 -2.50
N TYR A 109 1.98 -9.64 -2.40
CA TYR A 109 0.88 -10.14 -3.23
C TYR A 109 0.20 -9.00 -3.97
N THR A 110 -0.06 -9.18 -5.26
CA THR A 110 -0.92 -8.29 -6.04
C THR A 110 -2.06 -9.07 -6.70
N GLY A 111 -3.27 -8.55 -6.57
CA GLY A 111 -4.46 -9.08 -7.27
C GLY A 111 -4.78 -8.29 -8.53
N ASP A 112 -4.29 -7.06 -8.63
CA ASP A 112 -4.60 -6.12 -9.71
C ASP A 112 -3.37 -5.84 -10.59
N ASP A 113 -3.63 -5.45 -11.83
CA ASP A 113 -2.60 -4.95 -12.71
C ASP A 113 -2.27 -3.49 -12.37
N GLU A 114 -1.33 -3.31 -11.46
CA GLU A 114 -0.88 -2.00 -10.99
C GLU A 114 0.29 -1.46 -11.80
N TYR A 115 0.94 -2.31 -12.57
CA TYR A 115 2.23 -2.01 -13.20
C TYR A 115 2.16 -1.77 -14.70
N SER A 116 1.33 -2.51 -15.43
CA SER A 116 1.25 -2.38 -16.88
C SER A 116 0.65 -1.03 -17.31
N LEU A 117 0.94 -0.63 -18.53
CA LEU A 117 0.36 0.56 -19.16
C LEU A 117 -0.73 0.18 -20.18
N LYS A 118 -1.25 -1.05 -20.10
CA LYS A 118 -2.22 -1.60 -21.06
C LYS A 118 -3.66 -1.11 -20.82
N GLN A 119 -3.92 -0.44 -19.69
CA GLN A 119 -5.25 0.09 -19.40
C GLN A 119 -5.56 1.31 -20.24
N TYR A 120 -6.79 1.38 -20.76
CA TYR A 120 -7.27 2.55 -21.49
C TYR A 120 -7.86 3.57 -20.52
N ASN A 121 -7.35 4.81 -20.55
CA ASN A 121 -7.92 5.93 -19.80
C ASN A 121 -7.62 7.25 -20.52
N VAL A 122 -8.63 8.12 -20.63
CA VAL A 122 -8.51 9.43 -21.31
C VAL A 122 -8.03 10.55 -20.36
N SER A 123 -7.96 10.33 -19.06
CA SER A 123 -7.58 11.34 -18.09
C SER A 123 -6.06 11.52 -18.01
N PRO A 124 -5.52 12.73 -18.29
CA PRO A 124 -4.09 12.99 -18.09
C PRO A 124 -3.63 12.77 -16.64
N ILE A 125 -4.47 13.12 -15.66
CA ILE A 125 -4.20 12.95 -14.23
C ILE A 125 -4.03 11.48 -13.89
N TYR A 126 -4.85 10.61 -14.47
CA TYR A 126 -4.69 9.17 -14.32
C TYR A 126 -3.31 8.72 -14.78
N TRP A 127 -2.84 9.15 -15.94
CA TRP A 127 -1.55 8.74 -16.49
C TRP A 127 -0.37 9.27 -15.68
N VAL A 128 -0.42 10.53 -15.25
CA VAL A 128 0.60 11.10 -14.35
C VAL A 128 0.71 10.25 -13.08
N ARG A 129 -0.42 9.94 -12.45
CA ARG A 129 -0.46 9.10 -11.26
C ARG A 129 0.01 7.66 -11.55
N ARG A 130 -0.40 7.08 -12.67
CA ARG A 130 -0.02 5.72 -13.10
C ARG A 130 1.49 5.60 -13.28
N PHE A 131 2.12 6.54 -13.98
CA PHE A 131 3.57 6.56 -14.14
C PHE A 131 4.29 6.74 -12.80
N TRP A 132 3.77 7.57 -11.92
CA TRP A 132 4.35 7.75 -10.60
C TRP A 132 4.28 6.47 -9.78
N VAL A 133 3.12 5.84 -9.65
CA VAL A 133 2.96 4.56 -8.95
C VAL A 133 3.86 3.48 -9.56
N ARG A 134 3.93 3.40 -10.89
CA ARG A 134 4.84 2.48 -11.58
C ARG A 134 6.30 2.71 -11.19
N ASN A 135 6.76 3.95 -11.11
CA ASN A 135 8.13 4.26 -10.70
C ASN A 135 8.40 3.90 -9.22
N GLU A 136 7.43 4.11 -8.34
CA GLU A 136 7.55 3.67 -6.95
C GLU A 136 7.60 2.14 -6.85
N LEU A 137 6.83 1.42 -7.68
CA LEU A 137 6.86 -0.03 -7.79
C LEU A 137 8.20 -0.56 -8.27
N LYS A 138 8.78 0.03 -9.30
CA LYS A 138 10.12 -0.34 -9.80
C LYS A 138 11.18 -0.31 -8.71
N ARG A 139 11.05 0.61 -7.75
CA ARG A 139 11.97 0.73 -6.61
C ARG A 139 11.70 -0.32 -5.53
N ASN A 140 10.44 -0.77 -5.38
CA ASN A 140 10.07 -1.70 -4.33
C ASN A 140 10.23 -3.17 -4.74
N ILE A 141 9.92 -3.52 -5.99
CA ILE A 141 9.92 -4.91 -6.46
C ILE A 141 11.23 -5.64 -6.11
N PRO A 142 12.43 -5.06 -6.32
CA PRO A 142 13.69 -5.73 -5.98
C PRO A 142 13.91 -5.98 -4.47
N MET A 143 13.09 -5.38 -3.61
CA MET A 143 13.19 -5.58 -2.15
C MET A 143 12.41 -6.80 -1.65
N TYR A 144 11.52 -7.36 -2.46
CA TYR A 144 10.73 -8.51 -2.06
C TYR A 144 11.51 -9.79 -2.31
N ASP A 145 11.55 -10.67 -1.32
CA ASP A 145 12.09 -12.02 -1.46
C ASP A 145 11.17 -12.90 -2.28
N LEU A 146 9.84 -12.66 -2.18
CA LEU A 146 8.83 -13.35 -2.95
C LEU A 146 7.72 -12.39 -3.37
N PHE A 147 7.37 -12.41 -4.65
CA PHE A 147 6.26 -11.65 -5.20
C PHE A 147 5.32 -12.59 -5.96
N TYR A 148 4.04 -12.55 -5.67
CA TYR A 148 3.09 -13.40 -6.36
C TYR A 148 1.79 -12.67 -6.76
N SER A 149 1.17 -13.17 -7.83
CA SER A 149 -0.07 -12.66 -8.42
C SER A 149 -0.94 -13.81 -8.89
N GLN A 150 -2.15 -13.49 -9.28
CA GLN A 150 -3.07 -14.43 -9.92
C GLN A 150 -2.84 -14.56 -11.44
N SER A 151 -2.08 -13.66 -12.05
CA SER A 151 -1.88 -13.58 -13.50
C SER A 151 -0.50 -14.08 -13.92
N GLU A 152 -0.46 -15.16 -14.71
CA GLU A 152 0.78 -15.67 -15.30
C GLU A 152 1.44 -14.65 -16.23
N THR A 153 0.64 -13.95 -17.05
CA THR A 153 1.16 -12.94 -17.96
C THR A 153 1.88 -11.82 -17.22
N GLN A 154 1.29 -11.35 -16.12
CA GLN A 154 1.89 -10.32 -15.27
C GLN A 154 3.18 -10.83 -14.62
N MET A 155 3.19 -12.06 -14.13
CA MET A 155 4.39 -12.63 -13.50
C MET A 155 5.52 -12.88 -14.50
N ARG A 156 5.19 -13.22 -15.75
CA ARG A 156 6.20 -13.33 -16.80
C ARG A 156 6.85 -11.97 -17.08
N GLU A 157 6.05 -10.91 -17.25
CA GLU A 157 6.55 -9.54 -17.44
C GLU A 157 7.45 -9.09 -16.27
N PHE A 158 7.06 -9.41 -15.04
CA PHE A 158 7.87 -9.08 -13.86
C PHE A 158 9.17 -9.90 -13.78
N ARG A 159 9.16 -11.18 -14.14
CA ARG A 159 10.38 -12.00 -14.22
C ARG A 159 11.36 -11.48 -15.25
N GLU A 160 10.87 -11.07 -16.41
CA GLU A 160 11.69 -10.49 -17.46
C GLU A 160 12.34 -9.18 -17.04
N GLU A 161 11.62 -8.32 -16.32
CA GLU A 161 12.13 -7.01 -15.90
C GLU A 161 12.94 -7.04 -14.57
N PHE A 162 12.60 -7.93 -13.62
CA PHE A 162 13.13 -7.91 -12.23
C PHE A 162 13.66 -9.24 -11.71
N GLY A 163 13.72 -10.26 -12.54
CA GLY A 163 13.95 -11.66 -12.13
C GLY A 163 15.29 -11.99 -11.50
N SER A 164 16.21 -11.03 -11.38
CA SER A 164 17.54 -11.29 -10.79
C SER A 164 17.52 -11.38 -9.25
N ASN A 165 16.61 -10.68 -8.59
CA ASN A 165 16.64 -10.52 -7.13
C ASN A 165 15.36 -10.99 -6.43
N THR A 166 14.25 -11.12 -7.15
CA THR A 166 12.93 -11.43 -6.57
C THR A 166 12.40 -12.72 -7.16
N LYS A 167 11.90 -13.63 -6.31
CA LYS A 167 11.19 -14.83 -6.76
C LYS A 167 9.76 -14.47 -7.12
N PHE A 168 9.31 -14.86 -8.32
CA PHE A 168 7.95 -14.59 -8.78
C PHE A 168 7.15 -15.88 -8.90
N LEU A 169 5.98 -15.93 -8.27
CA LEU A 169 5.06 -17.07 -8.31
C LEU A 169 3.67 -16.65 -8.78
N VAL A 170 2.96 -17.61 -9.36
CA VAL A 170 1.55 -17.46 -9.70
C VAL A 170 0.73 -18.21 -8.66
N LYS A 171 -0.24 -17.53 -8.05
CA LYS A 171 -1.23 -18.15 -7.17
C LYS A 171 -2.49 -18.41 -7.98
N CYS A 172 -2.66 -19.61 -8.47
CA CYS A 172 -3.93 -20.05 -9.04
C CYS A 172 -4.99 -20.18 -7.94
N GLY A 173 -6.13 -19.53 -8.11
CA GLY A 173 -7.31 -19.81 -7.29
C GLY A 173 -7.76 -21.25 -7.55
N ALA A 174 -7.77 -22.09 -6.53
CA ALA A 174 -8.39 -23.39 -6.66
C ALA A 174 -9.91 -23.19 -6.74
N PHE A 175 -10.48 -23.38 -7.91
CA PHE A 175 -11.90 -23.60 -8.07
C PHE A 175 -12.19 -25.06 -7.70
N ASP A 176 -12.91 -25.27 -6.62
CA ASP A 176 -13.46 -26.56 -6.28
C ASP A 176 -14.59 -26.86 -7.28
N LYS A 177 -14.32 -27.73 -8.26
CA LYS A 177 -15.28 -28.11 -9.28
C LYS A 177 -16.49 -28.86 -8.72
N ASP A 178 -16.41 -29.36 -7.47
CA ASP A 178 -17.47 -30.13 -6.83
C ASP A 178 -18.48 -29.24 -6.07
N ARG A 179 -18.34 -27.92 -6.17
CA ARG A 179 -19.24 -26.94 -5.55
C ARG A 179 -20.13 -26.16 -6.52
N ILE A 180 -20.26 -26.60 -7.78
CA ILE A 180 -21.19 -26.03 -8.77
C ILE A 180 -22.35 -26.99 -8.98
#